data_9fb4cab48a888de73928255d0cc06ac5
#
_entry.id   9fb4cab48a888de73928255d0cc06ac5
#
_cell.length_a   1.000
_cell.length_b   1.000
_cell.length_c   1.000
_cell.angle_alpha   90.00
_cell.angle_beta   90.00
_cell.angle_gamma   90.00
#
_symmetry.space_group_name_H-M   'P 1'
#
loop_
_entity.id
_entity.type
_entity.pdbx_description
1 polymer ?
#
loop_
_entity_poly.entity_id
_entity_poly.type
_entity_poly.pdbx_seq_one_letter_code
_entity_poly.pdbx_strand_id
1 'polypeptide(L)'
;MPDAAAPRDAAQSQNTAGGAAADRAGAARTAEARAAAEEAALLSLPAVDPDATAAYGEHPDQVIDFYAPRAGAGAGAGAAAGADSGAGAGAGAVPGEAPGSAPLVVVLHGGAWRAPYDRRHITPFADFLARRGFAVANVEYRRGSASAAQAAGGADAGPVAGRWPDTFDDVAAALDALPALVREALPQADPRRTVLTGHSAGGQLALWAAARHVLPADAPWRTDRPVPLRGVVALAPIADFEVAGKLGVCGGAALQLLGGADGFAARRAYADPALLLPTGIATTVVQGRSDVEVPQAVAESYTEAAAKAGEVVGLTLLGEVGHFPLIDPAADACAVVAEEIAQLAW
;
A
#
# COMPACT_ATOMS: atom_id res chain seq x y z
N MET A 1 19.25 -70.48 17.64
CA MET A 1 17.99 -69.83 17.29
C MET A 1 18.10 -68.36 17.73
N PRO A 2 18.33 -67.34 16.84
CA PRO A 2 18.18 -65.96 17.20
C PRO A 2 16.80 -65.50 16.83
N ASP A 3 16.25 -64.79 17.79
CA ASP A 3 14.87 -64.20 17.78
C ASP A 3 14.83 -62.98 16.86
N ALA A 4 13.85 -62.94 15.95
CA ALA A 4 13.69 -61.88 15.00
C ALA A 4 12.87 -60.75 15.61
N ALA A 5 13.47 -59.60 15.89
CA ALA A 5 12.80 -58.40 16.26
C ALA A 5 12.21 -57.73 15.03
N ALA A 6 10.88 -57.61 14.93
CA ALA A 6 10.16 -56.91 13.86
C ALA A 6 10.25 -55.39 14.05
N PRO A 7 10.26 -54.61 12.95
CA PRO A 7 10.37 -53.15 13.01
C PRO A 7 9.02 -52.50 13.37
N ARG A 8 8.94 -51.88 14.57
CA ARG A 8 7.78 -51.10 15.04
C ARG A 8 7.85 -49.59 14.79
N ASP A 9 8.91 -49.08 14.20
CA ASP A 9 9.16 -47.60 14.10
C ASP A 9 8.60 -46.90 12.87
N ALA A 10 8.21 -47.62 11.81
CA ALA A 10 7.75 -46.97 10.58
C ALA A 10 6.29 -46.46 10.64
N ALA A 11 5.44 -47.10 11.46
CA ALA A 11 4.02 -46.75 11.53
C ALA A 11 3.74 -45.53 12.44
N GLN A 12 4.59 -45.27 13.46
CA GLN A 12 4.44 -44.10 14.33
C GLN A 12 4.90 -42.81 13.63
N SER A 13 5.93 -42.83 12.78
CA SER A 13 6.41 -41.67 12.02
C SER A 13 5.42 -41.20 10.95
N GLN A 14 4.65 -42.09 10.35
CA GLN A 14 3.63 -41.73 9.35
C GLN A 14 2.38 -41.09 9.99
N ASN A 15 2.02 -41.50 11.20
CA ASN A 15 0.83 -40.97 11.89
C ASN A 15 1.06 -39.56 12.45
N THR A 16 2.28 -39.24 12.90
CA THR A 16 2.66 -37.88 13.36
C THR A 16 2.77 -36.90 12.20
N ALA A 17 3.27 -37.32 11.03
CA ALA A 17 3.36 -36.47 9.84
C ALA A 17 1.96 -36.16 9.25
N GLY A 18 1.03 -37.12 9.28
CA GLY A 18 -0.36 -36.92 8.85
C GLY A 18 -1.13 -35.97 9.77
N GLY A 19 -0.96 -36.07 11.09
CA GLY A 19 -1.55 -35.17 12.06
C GLY A 19 -1.08 -33.72 11.87
N ALA A 20 0.23 -33.50 11.78
CA ALA A 20 0.81 -32.17 11.59
C ALA A 20 0.44 -31.52 10.23
N ALA A 21 0.19 -32.32 9.20
CA ALA A 21 -0.31 -31.83 7.91
C ALA A 21 -1.79 -31.43 7.98
N ALA A 22 -2.63 -32.21 8.70
CA ALA A 22 -4.04 -31.90 8.93
C ALA A 22 -4.22 -30.63 9.80
N ASP A 23 -3.39 -30.47 10.83
CA ASP A 23 -3.41 -29.29 11.71
C ASP A 23 -3.00 -28.03 10.93
N ARG A 24 -1.96 -28.10 10.10
CA ARG A 24 -1.54 -26.99 9.22
C ARG A 24 -2.61 -26.60 8.20
N ALA A 25 -3.26 -27.59 7.59
CA ALA A 25 -4.36 -27.34 6.65
C ALA A 25 -5.58 -26.74 7.36
N GLY A 26 -5.85 -27.12 8.61
CA GLY A 26 -6.88 -26.51 9.45
C GLY A 26 -6.57 -25.05 9.78
N ALA A 27 -5.35 -24.77 10.22
CA ALA A 27 -4.91 -23.41 10.52
C ALA A 27 -4.94 -22.49 9.27
N ALA A 28 -4.51 -22.99 8.10
CA ALA A 28 -4.58 -22.25 6.83
C ALA A 28 -6.02 -21.86 6.47
N ARG A 29 -6.96 -22.83 6.51
CA ARG A 29 -8.39 -22.54 6.25
C ARG A 29 -8.98 -21.52 7.22
N THR A 30 -8.56 -21.54 8.50
CA THR A 30 -9.01 -20.56 9.49
C THR A 30 -8.47 -19.17 9.17
N ALA A 31 -7.21 -19.07 8.74
CA ALA A 31 -6.58 -17.80 8.34
C ALA A 31 -7.22 -17.21 7.07
N GLU A 32 -7.49 -18.04 6.06
CA GLU A 32 -8.23 -17.64 4.85
C GLU A 32 -9.66 -17.18 5.16
N ALA A 33 -10.38 -17.91 6.02
CA ALA A 33 -11.73 -17.52 6.43
C ALA A 33 -11.74 -16.18 7.18
N ARG A 34 -10.70 -15.91 8.00
CA ARG A 34 -10.54 -14.63 8.67
C ARG A 34 -10.27 -13.51 7.66
N ALA A 35 -9.35 -13.70 6.71
CA ALA A 35 -9.05 -12.72 5.67
C ALA A 35 -10.30 -12.37 4.84
N ALA A 36 -11.09 -13.39 4.46
CA ALA A 36 -12.36 -13.17 3.76
C ALA A 36 -13.39 -12.39 4.60
N ALA A 37 -13.42 -12.61 5.91
CA ALA A 37 -14.29 -11.85 6.81
C ALA A 37 -13.83 -10.40 6.98
N GLU A 38 -12.52 -10.15 7.07
CA GLU A 38 -11.93 -8.81 7.11
C GLU A 38 -12.24 -8.05 5.80
N GLU A 39 -12.06 -8.69 4.64
CA GLU A 39 -12.41 -8.11 3.34
C GLU A 39 -13.90 -7.77 3.26
N ALA A 40 -14.76 -8.71 3.60
CA ALA A 40 -16.21 -8.50 3.59
C ALA A 40 -16.63 -7.35 4.53
N ALA A 41 -16.02 -7.23 5.70
CA ALA A 41 -16.26 -6.13 6.63
C ALA A 41 -15.86 -4.80 6.01
N LEU A 42 -14.66 -4.68 5.44
CA LEU A 42 -14.18 -3.47 4.77
C LEU A 42 -15.09 -3.07 3.60
N LEU A 43 -15.42 -4.02 2.72
CA LEU A 43 -16.25 -3.76 1.53
C LEU A 43 -17.72 -3.46 1.88
N SER A 44 -18.17 -3.77 3.10
CA SER A 44 -19.49 -3.40 3.60
C SER A 44 -19.58 -1.95 4.09
N LEU A 45 -18.44 -1.29 4.29
CA LEU A 45 -18.43 0.11 4.71
C LEU A 45 -19.04 1.00 3.62
N PRO A 46 -19.92 1.93 3.98
CA PRO A 46 -20.48 2.87 3.00
C PRO A 46 -19.37 3.75 2.43
N ALA A 47 -19.36 3.91 1.11
CA ALA A 47 -18.48 4.87 0.48
C ALA A 47 -18.76 6.28 1.00
N VAL A 48 -17.72 7.09 1.12
CA VAL A 48 -17.81 8.49 1.55
C VAL A 48 -17.57 9.39 0.34
N ASP A 49 -18.52 10.30 0.08
CA ASP A 49 -18.39 11.25 -1.02
C ASP A 49 -17.21 12.23 -0.75
N PRO A 50 -16.41 12.53 -1.79
CA PRO A 50 -15.35 13.52 -1.69
C PRO A 50 -15.89 14.95 -1.63
N ASP A 51 -15.09 15.89 -1.10
CA ASP A 51 -15.41 17.31 -1.13
C ASP A 51 -15.24 17.91 -2.54
N ALA A 52 -14.36 17.34 -3.36
CA ALA A 52 -14.16 17.68 -4.77
C ALA A 52 -13.60 16.47 -5.54
N THR A 53 -13.81 16.46 -6.85
CA THR A 53 -13.18 15.50 -7.78
C THR A 53 -12.62 16.27 -8.96
N ALA A 54 -11.39 15.95 -9.37
CA ALA A 54 -10.81 16.53 -10.57
C ALA A 54 -10.18 15.46 -11.46
N ALA A 55 -10.30 15.65 -12.78
CA ALA A 55 -9.63 14.79 -13.76
C ALA A 55 -8.17 15.22 -13.94
N TYR A 56 -7.27 14.23 -14.09
CA TYR A 56 -5.89 14.46 -14.48
C TYR A 56 -5.58 13.97 -15.92
N GLY A 57 -6.60 13.44 -16.61
CA GLY A 57 -6.55 12.97 -17.99
C GLY A 57 -7.94 12.81 -18.58
N GLU A 58 -8.00 12.21 -19.77
CA GLU A 58 -9.27 12.07 -20.55
C GLU A 58 -10.02 10.76 -20.24
N HIS A 59 -9.35 9.75 -19.68
CA HIS A 59 -9.98 8.47 -19.35
C HIS A 59 -10.85 8.60 -18.08
N PRO A 60 -12.01 7.94 -18.00
CA PRO A 60 -12.89 8.00 -16.81
C PRO A 60 -12.21 7.60 -15.49
N ASP A 61 -11.19 6.73 -15.54
CA ASP A 61 -10.39 6.33 -14.38
C ASP A 61 -9.25 7.31 -14.08
N GLN A 62 -9.05 8.37 -14.87
CA GLN A 62 -8.02 9.38 -14.64
C GLN A 62 -8.59 10.53 -13.81
N VAL A 63 -8.95 10.23 -12.57
CA VAL A 63 -9.55 11.19 -11.61
C VAL A 63 -8.93 11.07 -10.23
N ILE A 64 -9.00 12.15 -9.48
CA ILE A 64 -8.59 12.24 -8.08
C ILE A 64 -9.78 12.78 -7.28
N ASP A 65 -10.15 12.07 -6.22
CA ASP A 65 -11.10 12.53 -5.22
C ASP A 65 -10.36 13.23 -4.08
N PHE A 66 -10.83 14.41 -3.71
CA PHE A 66 -10.21 15.25 -2.69
C PHE A 66 -11.08 15.33 -1.44
N TYR A 67 -10.44 15.17 -0.27
CA TYR A 67 -11.07 15.30 1.04
C TYR A 67 -10.39 16.41 1.82
N ALA A 68 -11.15 17.41 2.21
CA ALA A 68 -10.67 18.54 2.97
C ALA A 68 -10.33 18.12 4.42
N PRO A 69 -9.27 18.68 5.03
CA PRO A 69 -8.96 18.42 6.43
C PRO A 69 -10.11 18.88 7.32
N ARG A 70 -10.57 17.98 8.21
CA ARG A 70 -11.62 18.29 9.16
C ARG A 70 -11.01 18.35 10.56
N ALA A 71 -11.23 19.44 11.28
CA ALA A 71 -10.79 19.56 12.66
C ALA A 71 -11.55 18.52 13.51
N GLY A 72 -10.91 17.39 13.77
CA GLY A 72 -11.45 16.36 14.65
C GLY A 72 -11.33 16.82 16.09
N ALA A 73 -12.32 16.48 16.92
CA ALA A 73 -12.32 16.66 18.36
C ALA A 73 -11.22 15.86 19.12
N GLY A 74 -10.14 15.47 18.45
CA GLY A 74 -9.07 14.60 18.96
C GLY A 74 -7.64 15.08 18.76
N ALA A 75 -7.40 16.20 18.10
CA ALA A 75 -6.03 16.68 17.81
C ALA A 75 -5.35 17.43 19.00
N GLY A 76 -5.75 17.18 20.24
CA GLY A 76 -5.28 17.91 21.42
C GLY A 76 -4.88 17.08 22.63
N ALA A 77 -4.72 15.76 22.53
CA ALA A 77 -4.52 14.90 23.69
C ALA A 77 -3.12 14.26 23.84
N GLY A 78 -2.11 14.70 23.11
CA GLY A 78 -0.75 14.15 23.17
C GLY A 78 0.35 15.03 23.73
N ALA A 79 0.08 16.27 24.14
CA ALA A 79 1.10 17.23 24.59
C ALA A 79 0.70 18.05 25.82
N ALA A 80 0.28 17.41 26.92
CA ALA A 80 0.08 18.07 28.18
C ALA A 80 0.37 17.17 29.39
N ALA A 81 1.64 16.89 29.63
CA ALA A 81 2.15 16.53 30.95
C ALA A 81 3.55 17.12 31.12
N GLY A 82 3.61 18.33 31.66
CA GLY A 82 4.85 19.01 32.03
C GLY A 82 4.73 20.52 32.03
N ALA A 83 3.85 21.08 32.89
CA ALA A 83 3.89 22.49 33.20
C ALA A 83 5.01 22.73 34.20
N ASP A 84 6.12 23.30 33.77
CA ASP A 84 6.91 24.15 34.66
C ASP A 84 7.23 25.48 33.96
N SER A 85 7.01 26.53 34.72
CA SER A 85 7.06 27.93 34.37
C SER A 85 8.48 28.39 34.11
N GLY A 86 8.82 28.75 32.87
CA GLY A 86 10.06 29.42 32.52
C GLY A 86 9.87 30.27 31.27
N ALA A 87 9.81 31.61 31.48
CA ALA A 87 9.83 32.58 30.41
C ALA A 87 11.15 32.51 29.62
N GLY A 88 11.10 32.29 28.33
CA GLY A 88 12.28 32.25 27.46
C GLY A 88 11.93 32.24 25.99
N ALA A 89 12.07 33.39 25.34
CA ALA A 89 12.41 33.68 23.95
C ALA A 89 11.97 32.72 22.84
N GLY A 90 11.09 33.26 21.97
CA GLY A 90 10.88 33.02 20.55
C GLY A 90 11.60 31.84 19.86
N ALA A 91 10.89 30.73 19.64
CA ALA A 91 11.21 29.81 18.57
C ALA A 91 10.82 30.51 17.26
N GLY A 92 11.81 30.83 16.43
CA GLY A 92 11.61 31.48 15.14
C GLY A 92 10.76 30.59 14.21
N ALA A 93 9.64 31.12 13.76
CA ALA A 93 8.86 30.53 12.67
C ALA A 93 9.76 30.42 11.46
N VAL A 94 9.81 29.24 10.85
CA VAL A 94 10.50 29.02 9.57
C VAL A 94 9.81 29.90 8.53
N PRO A 95 10.53 30.80 7.80
CA PRO A 95 9.88 31.68 6.84
C PRO A 95 9.26 30.86 5.70
N GLY A 96 7.95 30.89 5.54
CA GLY A 96 7.23 30.32 4.42
C GLY A 96 6.07 29.37 4.76
N GLU A 97 5.82 29.07 6.02
CA GLU A 97 4.60 28.33 6.41
C GLU A 97 3.46 29.32 6.67
N ALA A 98 2.38 29.16 5.86
CA ALA A 98 1.12 29.79 6.21
C ALA A 98 0.59 29.10 7.49
N PRO A 99 0.25 29.85 8.56
CA PRO A 99 -0.29 29.24 9.77
C PRO A 99 -1.57 28.48 9.43
N GLY A 100 -1.59 27.15 9.68
CA GLY A 100 -2.79 26.34 9.55
C GLY A 100 -2.93 25.52 8.26
N SER A 101 -1.90 25.44 7.39
CA SER A 101 -1.97 24.54 6.23
C SER A 101 -1.82 23.06 6.64
N ALA A 102 -2.68 22.19 6.11
CA ALA A 102 -2.70 20.77 6.42
C ALA A 102 -1.69 19.97 5.57
N PRO A 103 -1.00 18.96 6.12
CA PRO A 103 -0.23 18.03 5.30
C PRO A 103 -1.13 17.32 4.28
N LEU A 104 -0.56 17.01 3.10
CA LEU A 104 -1.24 16.28 2.05
C LEU A 104 -0.90 14.79 2.12
N VAL A 105 -1.91 13.94 2.14
CA VAL A 105 -1.76 12.49 1.99
C VAL A 105 -2.31 12.08 0.64
N VAL A 106 -1.48 11.47 -0.18
CA VAL A 106 -1.90 10.87 -1.45
C VAL A 106 -2.13 9.39 -1.23
N VAL A 107 -3.34 8.93 -1.52
CA VAL A 107 -3.76 7.54 -1.32
C VAL A 107 -3.86 6.82 -2.66
N LEU A 108 -3.21 5.67 -2.78
CA LEU A 108 -3.31 4.74 -3.90
C LEU A 108 -3.99 3.46 -3.42
N HIS A 109 -5.14 3.13 -4.02
CA HIS A 109 -5.95 2.00 -3.57
C HIS A 109 -5.34 0.65 -3.94
N GLY A 110 -5.77 -0.41 -3.26
CA GLY A 110 -5.43 -1.80 -3.50
C GLY A 110 -6.31 -2.49 -4.54
N GLY A 111 -6.37 -3.84 -4.44
CA GLY A 111 -7.22 -4.68 -5.29
C GLY A 111 -6.45 -5.42 -6.38
N ALA A 112 -5.16 -5.69 -6.16
CA ALA A 112 -4.30 -6.46 -7.07
C ALA A 112 -4.34 -5.95 -8.52
N TRP A 113 -4.52 -4.64 -8.72
CA TRP A 113 -4.67 -3.95 -10.01
C TRP A 113 -5.84 -4.49 -10.85
N ARG A 114 -6.88 -5.08 -10.25
CA ARG A 114 -8.03 -5.70 -10.92
C ARG A 114 -9.23 -4.77 -10.97
N ALA A 115 -9.99 -4.84 -12.06
CA ALA A 115 -11.15 -3.99 -12.34
C ALA A 115 -12.23 -3.92 -11.25
N PRO A 116 -12.54 -5.00 -10.48
CA PRO A 116 -13.59 -4.93 -9.45
C PRO A 116 -13.29 -3.97 -8.29
N TYR A 117 -12.02 -3.62 -8.09
CA TYR A 117 -11.60 -2.76 -6.98
C TYR A 117 -11.20 -1.39 -7.52
N ASP A 118 -11.98 -0.37 -7.21
CA ASP A 118 -11.72 1.03 -7.56
C ASP A 118 -11.43 1.87 -6.31
N ARG A 119 -11.19 3.16 -6.49
CA ARG A 119 -10.93 4.09 -5.38
C ARG A 119 -12.05 4.19 -4.35
N ARG A 120 -13.27 3.72 -4.67
CA ARG A 120 -14.44 3.86 -3.79
C ARG A 120 -14.34 2.99 -2.54
N HIS A 121 -13.73 1.81 -2.65
CA HIS A 121 -13.60 0.94 -1.48
C HIS A 121 -12.66 1.50 -0.40
N ILE A 122 -11.76 2.44 -0.74
CA ILE A 122 -10.84 3.05 0.22
C ILE A 122 -11.30 4.44 0.70
N THR A 123 -12.47 4.92 0.25
CA THR A 123 -13.00 6.23 0.68
C THR A 123 -13.25 6.34 2.19
N PRO A 124 -13.64 5.29 2.93
CA PRO A 124 -13.72 5.35 4.39
C PRO A 124 -12.37 5.65 5.05
N PHE A 125 -11.27 5.08 4.53
CA PHE A 125 -9.92 5.37 4.99
C PHE A 125 -9.50 6.81 4.64
N ALA A 126 -9.83 7.30 3.45
CA ALA A 126 -9.56 8.69 3.06
C ALA A 126 -10.27 9.69 3.97
N ASP A 127 -11.56 9.46 4.29
CA ASP A 127 -12.32 10.27 5.25
C ASP A 127 -11.75 10.18 6.68
N PHE A 128 -11.32 8.99 7.10
CA PHE A 128 -10.68 8.78 8.39
C PHE A 128 -9.40 9.63 8.55
N LEU A 129 -8.57 9.72 7.51
CA LEU A 129 -7.40 10.60 7.49
C LEU A 129 -7.81 12.08 7.48
N ALA A 130 -8.83 12.45 6.70
CA ALA A 130 -9.34 13.82 6.66
C ALA A 130 -9.84 14.29 8.03
N ARG A 131 -10.52 13.42 8.78
CA ARG A 131 -10.96 13.68 10.17
C ARG A 131 -9.80 13.82 11.17
N ARG A 132 -8.60 13.39 10.80
CA ARG A 132 -7.36 13.58 11.57
C ARG A 132 -6.57 14.82 11.17
N GLY A 133 -7.15 15.66 10.32
CA GLY A 133 -6.56 16.94 9.92
C GLY A 133 -5.66 16.87 8.68
N PHE A 134 -5.61 15.76 7.98
CA PHE A 134 -4.91 15.67 6.70
C PHE A 134 -5.79 16.18 5.55
N ALA A 135 -5.20 16.85 4.58
CA ALA A 135 -5.75 16.97 3.26
C ALA A 135 -5.48 15.66 2.51
N VAL A 136 -6.48 15.09 1.83
CA VAL A 136 -6.32 13.78 1.20
C VAL A 136 -6.65 13.84 -0.29
N ALA A 137 -5.79 13.23 -1.11
CA ALA A 137 -5.97 13.02 -2.54
C ALA A 137 -6.03 11.50 -2.80
N ASN A 138 -7.22 10.96 -3.06
CA ASN A 138 -7.47 9.55 -3.35
C ASN A 138 -7.47 9.34 -4.86
N VAL A 139 -6.43 8.72 -5.38
CA VAL A 139 -6.15 8.60 -6.82
C VAL A 139 -6.80 7.34 -7.37
N GLU A 140 -7.54 7.50 -8.47
CA GLU A 140 -7.97 6.40 -9.33
C GLU A 140 -6.96 6.22 -10.47
N TYR A 141 -6.83 5.01 -10.98
CA TYR A 141 -5.93 4.67 -12.08
C TYR A 141 -6.49 3.49 -12.90
N ARG A 142 -6.12 3.37 -14.17
CA ARG A 142 -6.53 2.26 -15.03
C ARG A 142 -5.99 0.93 -14.53
N ARG A 143 -6.89 -0.04 -14.48
CA ARG A 143 -6.67 -1.41 -13.99
C ARG A 143 -6.95 -2.42 -15.10
N GLY A 144 -6.73 -3.69 -14.81
CA GLY A 144 -7.18 -4.78 -15.67
C GLY A 144 -8.69 -4.77 -15.83
N SER A 145 -9.21 -5.20 -16.97
CA SER A 145 -10.66 -5.23 -17.25
C SER A 145 -11.21 -6.66 -17.24
N ALA A 146 -12.45 -6.83 -16.78
CA ALA A 146 -13.17 -8.08 -16.85
C ALA A 146 -13.39 -8.57 -18.31
N SER A 147 -13.54 -7.62 -19.26
CA SER A 147 -13.75 -7.92 -20.68
C SER A 147 -12.52 -8.52 -21.38
N ALA A 148 -11.30 -8.14 -20.97
CA ALA A 148 -10.08 -8.73 -21.49
C ALA A 148 -9.91 -10.20 -21.05
N ALA A 149 -10.34 -10.53 -19.83
CA ALA A 149 -10.33 -11.90 -19.32
C ALA A 149 -11.32 -12.81 -20.09
N GLN A 150 -12.51 -12.31 -20.41
CA GLN A 150 -13.51 -13.04 -21.19
C GLN A 150 -13.06 -13.27 -22.64
N ALA A 151 -12.31 -12.32 -23.23
CA ALA A 151 -11.79 -12.45 -24.59
C ALA A 151 -10.64 -13.46 -24.70
N ALA A 152 -9.87 -13.67 -23.63
CA ALA A 152 -8.67 -14.52 -23.64
C ALA A 152 -8.87 -15.94 -23.11
N GLY A 153 -9.89 -16.22 -22.31
CA GLY A 153 -9.95 -17.49 -21.56
C GLY A 153 -11.32 -18.13 -21.36
N GLY A 154 -12.39 -17.59 -21.91
CA GLY A 154 -13.74 -18.15 -21.70
C GLY A 154 -14.36 -17.76 -20.35
N ALA A 155 -15.57 -18.29 -20.06
CA ALA A 155 -16.43 -17.89 -18.93
C ALA A 155 -15.84 -18.09 -17.52
N ASP A 156 -14.79 -18.88 -17.38
CA ASP A 156 -14.15 -19.23 -16.09
C ASP A 156 -12.84 -18.48 -15.83
N ALA A 157 -12.41 -17.59 -16.72
CA ALA A 157 -11.21 -16.79 -16.50
C ALA A 157 -11.51 -15.63 -15.54
N GLY A 158 -10.90 -15.66 -14.36
CA GLY A 158 -10.98 -14.56 -13.39
C GLY A 158 -10.46 -13.22 -13.94
N PRO A 159 -10.70 -12.09 -13.24
CA PRO A 159 -10.29 -10.78 -13.71
C PRO A 159 -8.76 -10.69 -13.83
N VAL A 160 -8.27 -10.18 -14.96
CA VAL A 160 -6.84 -9.96 -15.22
C VAL A 160 -6.34 -8.75 -14.43
N ALA A 161 -5.17 -8.89 -13.81
CA ALA A 161 -4.53 -7.81 -13.08
C ALA A 161 -3.84 -6.83 -14.04
N GLY A 162 -3.97 -5.54 -13.76
CA GLY A 162 -3.22 -4.45 -14.34
C GLY A 162 -3.42 -4.22 -15.83
N ARG A 163 -2.78 -3.14 -16.28
CA ARG A 163 -2.70 -2.75 -17.69
C ARG A 163 -1.35 -2.08 -17.93
N TRP A 164 -0.35 -2.87 -18.27
CA TRP A 164 0.92 -2.32 -18.70
C TRP A 164 0.80 -1.67 -20.09
N PRO A 165 1.30 -0.43 -20.31
CA PRO A 165 1.90 0.47 -19.31
C PRO A 165 0.87 1.36 -18.59
N ASP A 166 -0.40 1.34 -18.96
CA ASP A 166 -1.47 2.28 -18.62
C ASP A 166 -1.57 2.59 -17.11
N THR A 167 -1.44 1.56 -16.26
CA THR A 167 -1.50 1.75 -14.79
C THR A 167 -0.36 2.66 -14.29
N PHE A 168 0.84 2.50 -14.85
CA PHE A 168 2.01 3.32 -14.49
C PHE A 168 1.95 4.71 -15.13
N ASP A 169 1.44 4.80 -16.36
CA ASP A 169 1.18 6.08 -17.04
C ASP A 169 0.25 6.95 -16.19
N ASP A 170 -0.82 6.36 -15.68
CA ASP A 170 -1.83 7.06 -14.89
C ASP A 170 -1.28 7.54 -13.55
N VAL A 171 -0.57 6.68 -12.81
CA VAL A 171 0.02 7.07 -11.53
C VAL A 171 1.06 8.18 -11.71
N ALA A 172 1.88 8.10 -12.77
CA ALA A 172 2.84 9.16 -13.08
C ALA A 172 2.13 10.47 -13.43
N ALA A 173 1.12 10.43 -14.31
CA ALA A 173 0.35 11.60 -14.73
C ALA A 173 -0.41 12.23 -13.56
N ALA A 174 -1.01 11.42 -12.68
CA ALA A 174 -1.71 11.90 -11.50
C ALA A 174 -0.78 12.70 -10.57
N LEU A 175 0.42 12.16 -10.28
CA LEU A 175 1.39 12.85 -9.43
C LEU A 175 1.95 14.11 -10.08
N ASP A 176 2.15 14.11 -11.40
CA ASP A 176 2.63 15.28 -12.14
C ASP A 176 1.58 16.40 -12.18
N ALA A 177 0.29 16.07 -12.26
CA ALA A 177 -0.84 17.01 -12.21
C ALA A 177 -1.19 17.48 -10.79
N LEU A 178 -0.86 16.67 -9.78
CA LEU A 178 -1.30 16.84 -8.39
C LEU A 178 -1.06 18.26 -7.82
N PRO A 179 0.13 18.88 -7.99
CA PRO A 179 0.39 20.20 -7.40
C PRO A 179 -0.55 21.30 -7.92
N ALA A 180 -1.01 21.21 -9.17
CA ALA A 180 -1.96 22.15 -9.74
C ALA A 180 -3.38 21.88 -9.23
N LEU A 181 -3.80 20.60 -9.25
CA LEU A 181 -5.14 20.20 -8.82
C LEU A 181 -5.37 20.44 -7.32
N VAL A 182 -4.37 20.19 -6.48
CA VAL A 182 -4.45 20.46 -5.03
C VAL A 182 -4.62 21.95 -4.73
N ARG A 183 -3.92 22.83 -5.43
CA ARG A 183 -4.09 24.29 -5.23
C ARG A 183 -5.51 24.76 -5.51
N GLU A 184 -6.19 24.10 -6.45
CA GLU A 184 -7.58 24.43 -6.82
C GLU A 184 -8.59 23.75 -5.87
N ALA A 185 -8.45 22.45 -5.65
CA ALA A 185 -9.44 21.64 -4.91
C ALA A 185 -9.26 21.73 -3.38
N LEU A 186 -8.02 21.86 -2.90
CA LEU A 186 -7.68 21.88 -1.46
C LEU A 186 -6.74 23.03 -1.13
N PRO A 187 -7.16 24.30 -1.22
CA PRO A 187 -6.28 25.46 -0.99
C PRO A 187 -5.68 25.53 0.43
N GLN A 188 -6.23 24.80 1.39
CA GLN A 188 -5.72 24.65 2.75
C GLN A 188 -4.62 23.56 2.89
N ALA A 189 -4.32 22.79 1.84
CA ALA A 189 -3.25 21.81 1.87
C ALA A 189 -1.86 22.43 1.65
N ASP A 190 -0.84 21.86 2.28
CA ASP A 190 0.56 22.18 2.01
C ASP A 190 1.21 21.06 1.15
N PRO A 191 1.37 21.24 -0.16
CA PRO A 191 1.97 20.23 -1.03
C PRO A 191 3.45 19.91 -0.68
N ARG A 192 4.13 20.78 0.09
CA ARG A 192 5.52 20.53 0.54
C ARG A 192 5.58 19.49 1.66
N ARG A 193 4.44 19.20 2.29
CA ARG A 193 4.28 18.17 3.33
C ARG A 193 3.46 17.01 2.80
N THR A 194 3.85 16.51 1.60
CA THR A 194 3.16 15.39 0.97
C THR A 194 3.73 14.05 1.43
N VAL A 195 2.86 13.16 1.89
CA VAL A 195 3.15 11.75 2.16
C VAL A 195 2.39 10.90 1.14
N LEU A 196 3.07 9.96 0.50
CA LEU A 196 2.41 8.92 -0.29
C LEU A 196 2.04 7.75 0.62
N THR A 197 0.83 7.23 0.45
CA THR A 197 0.43 5.96 1.05
C THR A 197 -0.36 5.14 0.05
N GLY A 198 -0.39 3.84 0.26
CA GLY A 198 -1.18 2.95 -0.56
C GLY A 198 -1.20 1.56 0.05
N HIS A 199 -2.27 0.83 -0.23
CA HIS A 199 -2.52 -0.50 0.31
C HIS A 199 -2.29 -1.58 -0.74
N SER A 200 -1.59 -2.67 -0.39
CA SER A 200 -1.44 -3.83 -1.27
C SER A 200 -0.80 -3.45 -2.62
N ALA A 201 -1.50 -3.63 -3.73
CA ALA A 201 -1.13 -3.15 -5.06
C ALA A 201 -0.89 -1.62 -5.09
N GLY A 202 -1.69 -0.84 -4.36
CA GLY A 202 -1.48 0.61 -4.21
C GLY A 202 -0.23 0.94 -3.41
N GLY A 203 0.15 0.09 -2.45
CA GLY A 203 1.41 0.21 -1.72
C GLY A 203 2.62 0.01 -2.63
N GLN A 204 2.54 -0.95 -3.57
CA GLN A 204 3.54 -1.11 -4.62
C GLN A 204 3.64 0.15 -5.49
N LEU A 205 2.49 0.69 -5.93
CA LEU A 205 2.47 1.89 -6.76
C LEU A 205 3.01 3.13 -6.01
N ALA A 206 2.78 3.25 -4.71
CA ALA A 206 3.35 4.33 -3.89
C ALA A 206 4.88 4.24 -3.79
N LEU A 207 5.42 3.05 -3.55
CA LEU A 207 6.87 2.80 -3.56
C LEU A 207 7.48 3.07 -4.94
N TRP A 208 6.84 2.59 -6.01
CA TRP A 208 7.27 2.83 -7.38
C TRP A 208 7.26 4.31 -7.73
N ALA A 209 6.21 5.03 -7.37
CA ALA A 209 6.07 6.45 -7.67
C ALA A 209 7.14 7.31 -6.98
N ALA A 210 7.52 6.95 -5.75
CA ALA A 210 8.62 7.57 -5.04
C ALA A 210 9.98 7.28 -5.69
N ALA A 211 10.13 6.13 -6.36
CA ALA A 211 11.34 5.66 -7.00
C ALA A 211 11.52 6.14 -8.47
N ARG A 212 10.64 7.01 -9.01
CA ARG A 212 10.68 7.40 -10.43
C ARG A 212 12.02 7.95 -10.89
N HIS A 213 12.79 8.60 -10.04
CA HIS A 213 14.12 9.16 -10.38
C HIS A 213 15.22 8.10 -10.49
N VAL A 214 15.00 6.88 -9.95
CA VAL A 214 15.95 5.74 -10.07
C VAL A 214 15.53 4.72 -11.13
N LEU A 215 14.42 4.96 -11.83
CA LEU A 215 14.01 4.13 -12.98
C LEU A 215 15.12 4.05 -14.04
N PRO A 216 15.16 2.99 -14.87
CA PRO A 216 16.04 2.90 -16.03
C PRO A 216 16.01 4.18 -16.87
N ALA A 217 17.16 4.53 -17.49
CA ALA A 217 17.30 5.81 -18.20
C ALA A 217 16.35 5.99 -19.39
N ASP A 218 15.87 4.89 -19.95
CA ASP A 218 14.91 4.84 -21.06
C ASP A 218 13.45 4.75 -20.63
N ALA A 219 13.17 4.73 -19.31
CA ALA A 219 11.81 4.69 -18.79
C ALA A 219 11.07 6.00 -19.05
N PRO A 220 9.87 5.99 -19.64
CA PRO A 220 9.12 7.19 -19.97
C PRO A 220 8.67 7.98 -18.72
N TRP A 221 8.59 7.33 -17.57
CA TRP A 221 8.16 7.91 -16.30
C TRP A 221 9.29 8.44 -15.43
N ARG A 222 10.54 8.27 -15.89
CA ARG A 222 11.72 8.71 -15.15
C ARG A 222 11.70 10.22 -14.93
N THR A 223 12.02 10.63 -13.72
CA THR A 223 12.23 12.02 -13.35
C THR A 223 13.72 12.30 -13.10
N ASP A 224 14.18 13.53 -13.36
CA ASP A 224 15.59 13.91 -13.13
C ASP A 224 15.94 14.01 -11.64
N ARG A 225 14.94 14.17 -10.79
CA ARG A 225 15.07 14.37 -9.33
C ARG A 225 14.00 13.61 -8.60
N PRO A 226 14.24 13.27 -7.32
CA PRO A 226 13.20 12.72 -6.45
C PRO A 226 11.95 13.59 -6.44
N VAL A 227 10.77 12.95 -6.40
CA VAL A 227 9.51 13.65 -6.16
C VAL A 227 9.60 14.32 -4.79
N PRO A 228 9.15 15.58 -4.63
CA PRO A 228 9.24 16.29 -3.35
C PRO A 228 8.22 15.74 -2.35
N LEU A 229 8.60 14.64 -1.70
CA LEU A 229 7.81 13.95 -0.67
C LEU A 229 8.45 14.07 0.70
N ARG A 230 7.64 14.09 1.75
CA ARG A 230 8.10 13.85 3.12
C ARG A 230 8.46 12.38 3.33
N GLY A 231 7.73 11.49 2.68
CA GLY A 231 8.00 10.07 2.74
C GLY A 231 6.89 9.21 2.14
N VAL A 232 7.06 7.90 2.30
CA VAL A 232 6.10 6.88 1.90
C VAL A 232 5.73 6.03 3.10
N VAL A 233 4.42 5.79 3.30
CA VAL A 233 3.91 4.76 4.21
C VAL A 233 3.19 3.71 3.38
N ALA A 234 3.85 2.58 3.12
CA ALA A 234 3.32 1.50 2.30
C ALA A 234 2.65 0.43 3.17
N LEU A 235 1.38 0.13 2.89
CA LEU A 235 0.54 -0.75 3.71
C LEU A 235 0.43 -2.12 3.05
N ALA A 236 1.00 -3.15 3.68
CA ALA A 236 1.06 -4.52 3.15
C ALA A 236 1.39 -4.56 1.65
N PRO A 237 2.46 -3.88 1.19
CA PRO A 237 2.69 -3.64 -0.23
C PRO A 237 3.15 -4.91 -0.96
N ILE A 238 2.77 -5.08 -2.23
CA ILE A 238 3.38 -6.07 -3.13
C ILE A 238 4.75 -5.51 -3.58
N ALA A 239 5.70 -5.41 -2.65
CA ALA A 239 6.92 -4.63 -2.81
C ALA A 239 8.10 -5.37 -3.47
N ASP A 240 8.01 -6.69 -3.60
CA ASP A 240 8.98 -7.54 -4.29
C ASP A 240 8.24 -8.54 -5.18
N PHE A 241 8.29 -8.33 -6.49
CA PHE A 241 7.56 -9.13 -7.46
C PHE A 241 8.08 -10.56 -7.60
N GLU A 242 9.35 -10.80 -7.30
CA GLU A 242 9.92 -12.14 -7.36
C GLU A 242 9.43 -12.99 -6.19
N VAL A 243 9.49 -12.43 -4.97
CA VAL A 243 8.99 -13.11 -3.77
C VAL A 243 7.48 -13.27 -3.84
N ALA A 244 6.75 -12.24 -4.26
CA ALA A 244 5.31 -12.30 -4.47
C ALA A 244 4.93 -13.40 -5.48
N GLY A 245 5.68 -13.52 -6.58
CA GLY A 245 5.48 -14.58 -7.57
C GLY A 245 5.72 -15.98 -7.03
N LYS A 246 6.79 -16.18 -6.25
CA LYS A 246 7.12 -17.46 -5.59
C LYS A 246 6.06 -17.89 -4.58
N LEU A 247 5.45 -16.92 -3.90
CA LEU A 247 4.40 -17.15 -2.91
C LEU A 247 2.98 -17.21 -3.52
N GLY A 248 2.85 -16.96 -4.82
CA GLY A 248 1.55 -16.96 -5.50
C GLY A 248 0.62 -15.82 -5.08
N VAL A 249 1.18 -14.70 -4.59
CA VAL A 249 0.43 -13.54 -4.08
C VAL A 249 -0.64 -13.11 -5.08
N CYS A 250 -1.89 -12.99 -4.59
CA CYS A 250 -3.05 -12.61 -5.38
C CYS A 250 -3.18 -13.41 -6.69
N GLY A 251 -2.85 -14.71 -6.69
CA GLY A 251 -2.94 -15.57 -7.89
C GLY A 251 -2.01 -15.14 -9.03
N GLY A 252 -0.81 -14.66 -8.70
CA GLY A 252 0.20 -14.25 -9.69
C GLY A 252 -0.11 -12.90 -10.35
N ALA A 253 -0.77 -11.99 -9.63
CA ALA A 253 -1.19 -10.69 -10.14
C ALA A 253 -0.04 -9.84 -10.71
N ALA A 254 1.16 -9.86 -10.09
CA ALA A 254 2.33 -9.14 -10.60
C ALA A 254 2.77 -9.64 -11.99
N LEU A 255 2.71 -10.95 -12.21
CA LEU A 255 2.99 -11.54 -13.52
C LEU A 255 1.96 -11.07 -14.56
N GLN A 256 0.68 -11.05 -14.19
CA GLN A 256 -0.41 -10.59 -15.07
C GLN A 256 -0.27 -9.09 -15.39
N LEU A 257 0.02 -8.24 -14.39
CA LEU A 257 0.24 -6.80 -14.53
C LEU A 257 1.30 -6.51 -15.61
N LEU A 258 2.37 -7.29 -15.64
CA LEU A 258 3.47 -7.11 -16.57
C LEU A 258 3.27 -7.84 -17.91
N GLY A 259 2.14 -8.51 -18.14
CA GLY A 259 1.80 -9.13 -19.41
C GLY A 259 2.32 -10.56 -19.57
N GLY A 260 2.35 -11.35 -18.51
CA GLY A 260 2.79 -12.75 -18.50
C GLY A 260 4.30 -12.92 -18.34
N ALA A 261 4.82 -14.14 -18.55
CA ALA A 261 6.22 -14.48 -18.28
C ALA A 261 7.22 -13.65 -19.09
N ASP A 262 6.97 -13.48 -20.38
CA ASP A 262 7.86 -12.68 -21.25
C ASP A 262 7.82 -11.20 -20.87
N GLY A 263 6.64 -10.66 -20.60
CA GLY A 263 6.47 -9.30 -20.12
C GLY A 263 7.13 -9.08 -18.75
N PHE A 264 7.02 -10.04 -17.84
CA PHE A 264 7.65 -9.97 -16.52
C PHE A 264 9.18 -9.84 -16.62
N ALA A 265 9.82 -10.71 -17.42
CA ALA A 265 11.27 -10.65 -17.62
C ALA A 265 11.74 -9.30 -18.18
N ALA A 266 11.00 -8.73 -19.15
CA ALA A 266 11.35 -7.50 -19.83
C ALA A 266 11.04 -6.22 -19.00
N ARG A 267 9.99 -6.26 -18.17
CA ARG A 267 9.39 -5.06 -17.56
C ARG A 267 9.63 -4.93 -16.05
N ARG A 268 10.07 -6.00 -15.39
CA ARG A 268 10.27 -6.02 -13.95
C ARG A 268 11.20 -4.89 -13.48
N ALA A 269 12.28 -4.61 -14.19
CA ALA A 269 13.21 -3.52 -13.85
C ALA A 269 12.58 -2.12 -13.85
N TYR A 270 11.42 -1.96 -14.48
CA TYR A 270 10.69 -0.70 -14.56
C TYR A 270 9.54 -0.61 -13.54
N ALA A 271 9.21 -1.70 -12.85
CA ALA A 271 7.98 -1.80 -12.06
C ALA A 271 8.16 -2.34 -10.63
N ASP A 272 9.19 -3.17 -10.40
CA ASP A 272 9.40 -3.84 -9.12
C ASP A 272 10.14 -2.93 -8.13
N PRO A 273 9.50 -2.50 -7.03
CA PRO A 273 10.13 -1.62 -6.05
C PRO A 273 11.43 -2.17 -5.47
N ALA A 274 11.56 -3.50 -5.30
CA ALA A 274 12.79 -4.11 -4.78
C ALA A 274 14.00 -3.93 -5.70
N LEU A 275 13.79 -3.59 -6.98
CA LEU A 275 14.84 -3.29 -7.95
C LEU A 275 15.10 -1.77 -8.12
N LEU A 276 14.28 -0.93 -7.49
CA LEU A 276 14.32 0.54 -7.62
C LEU A 276 14.83 1.18 -6.32
N LEU A 277 15.96 0.69 -5.85
CA LEU A 277 16.61 1.10 -4.61
C LEU A 277 18.08 1.50 -4.88
N PRO A 278 18.68 2.44 -4.13
CA PRO A 278 18.06 3.25 -3.07
C PRO A 278 17.27 4.43 -3.64
N THR A 279 16.19 4.83 -2.97
CA THR A 279 15.38 5.99 -3.36
C THR A 279 15.81 7.28 -2.65
N GLY A 280 16.41 7.17 -1.47
CA GLY A 280 16.72 8.31 -0.60
C GLY A 280 15.48 9.01 -0.01
N ILE A 281 14.28 8.40 -0.14
CA ILE A 281 13.02 8.92 0.40
C ILE A 281 12.66 8.13 1.66
N ALA A 282 12.37 8.84 2.76
CA ALA A 282 11.96 8.19 4.01
C ALA A 282 10.76 7.26 3.76
N THR A 283 10.92 6.00 4.13
CA THR A 283 9.92 4.96 3.83
C THR A 283 9.65 4.10 5.06
N THR A 284 8.38 3.88 5.37
CA THR A 284 7.90 2.91 6.34
C THR A 284 6.96 1.92 5.67
N VAL A 285 7.18 0.64 5.89
CA VAL A 285 6.26 -0.44 5.53
C VAL A 285 5.50 -0.84 6.79
N VAL A 286 4.17 -0.83 6.72
CA VAL A 286 3.30 -1.36 7.78
C VAL A 286 2.70 -2.67 7.33
N GLN A 287 2.92 -3.75 8.10
CA GLN A 287 2.57 -5.11 7.70
C GLN A 287 1.90 -5.88 8.83
N GLY A 288 0.78 -6.51 8.54
CA GLY A 288 0.16 -7.47 9.43
C GLY A 288 0.90 -8.82 9.44
N ARG A 289 1.16 -9.36 10.64
CA ARG A 289 1.84 -10.69 10.76
C ARG A 289 0.96 -11.86 10.34
N SER A 290 -0.35 -11.64 10.37
CA SER A 290 -1.35 -12.66 10.02
C SER A 290 -1.93 -12.45 8.63
N ASP A 291 -1.29 -11.62 7.80
CA ASP A 291 -1.67 -11.36 6.43
C ASP A 291 -1.39 -12.57 5.54
N VAL A 292 -2.45 -13.13 4.96
CA VAL A 292 -2.38 -14.26 4.03
C VAL A 292 -2.50 -13.82 2.56
N GLU A 293 -2.96 -12.59 2.31
CA GLU A 293 -3.07 -12.03 0.96
C GLU A 293 -1.70 -11.58 0.43
N VAL A 294 -0.97 -10.80 1.24
CA VAL A 294 0.41 -10.42 0.98
C VAL A 294 1.25 -10.81 2.21
N PRO A 295 1.84 -12.00 2.22
CA PRO A 295 2.59 -12.50 3.36
C PRO A 295 3.75 -11.59 3.77
N GLN A 296 4.01 -11.49 5.08
CA GLN A 296 5.08 -10.69 5.69
C GLN A 296 6.43 -10.84 4.98
N ALA A 297 6.73 -12.01 4.42
CA ALA A 297 7.97 -12.29 3.70
C ALA A 297 8.21 -11.34 2.50
N VAL A 298 7.15 -10.78 1.90
CA VAL A 298 7.28 -9.79 0.81
C VAL A 298 7.83 -8.47 1.35
N ALA A 299 7.31 -7.99 2.49
CA ALA A 299 7.79 -6.79 3.15
C ALA A 299 9.23 -6.95 3.67
N GLU A 300 9.54 -8.12 4.26
CA GLU A 300 10.90 -8.44 4.73
C GLU A 300 11.92 -8.48 3.59
N SER A 301 11.56 -9.09 2.46
CA SER A 301 12.43 -9.11 1.28
C SER A 301 12.73 -7.71 0.75
N TYR A 302 11.72 -6.84 0.67
CA TYR A 302 11.91 -5.45 0.27
C TYR A 302 12.82 -4.68 1.22
N THR A 303 12.60 -4.81 2.53
CA THR A 303 13.46 -4.13 3.53
C THR A 303 14.89 -4.66 3.53
N GLU A 304 15.08 -5.96 3.29
CA GLU A 304 16.41 -6.56 3.10
C GLU A 304 17.08 -6.03 1.82
N ALA A 305 16.33 -5.90 0.71
CA ALA A 305 16.85 -5.31 -0.53
C ALA A 305 17.27 -3.85 -0.32
N ALA A 306 16.48 -3.06 0.40
CA ALA A 306 16.82 -1.69 0.76
C ALA A 306 18.09 -1.61 1.60
N ALA A 307 18.23 -2.44 2.63
CA ALA A 307 19.44 -2.50 3.45
C ALA A 307 20.68 -2.86 2.63
N LYS A 308 20.57 -3.80 1.69
CA LYS A 308 21.66 -4.16 0.76
C LYS A 308 22.03 -3.01 -0.17
N ALA A 309 21.06 -2.16 -0.54
CA ALA A 309 21.27 -0.95 -1.32
C ALA A 309 21.79 0.24 -0.48
N GLY A 310 21.96 0.06 0.83
CA GLY A 310 22.43 1.12 1.74
C GLY A 310 21.33 2.08 2.20
N GLU A 311 20.06 1.71 2.06
CA GLU A 311 18.90 2.49 2.47
C GLU A 311 18.21 1.87 3.69
N VAL A 312 17.79 2.70 4.65
CA VAL A 312 17.03 2.26 5.82
C VAL A 312 15.55 2.46 5.56
N VAL A 313 14.79 1.37 5.57
CA VAL A 313 13.34 1.36 5.49
C VAL A 313 12.77 0.91 6.83
N GLY A 314 11.84 1.68 7.40
CA GLY A 314 11.10 1.27 8.59
C GLY A 314 10.18 0.08 8.28
N LEU A 315 10.10 -0.88 9.21
CA LEU A 315 9.17 -2.00 9.12
C LEU A 315 8.37 -2.13 10.42
N THR A 316 7.12 -1.72 10.38
CA THR A 316 6.18 -1.84 11.49
C THR A 316 5.35 -3.10 11.34
N LEU A 317 5.59 -4.09 12.20
CA LEU A 317 4.92 -5.38 12.17
C LEU A 317 3.83 -5.45 13.25
N LEU A 318 2.58 -5.63 12.84
CA LEU A 318 1.41 -5.69 13.72
C LEU A 318 1.01 -7.15 13.99
N GLY A 319 1.04 -7.55 15.26
CA GLY A 319 0.62 -8.87 15.69
C GLY A 319 -0.87 -9.10 15.48
N GLU A 320 -1.27 -10.33 15.13
CA GLU A 320 -2.68 -10.75 14.95
C GLU A 320 -3.49 -9.91 13.94
N VAL A 321 -2.83 -9.07 13.12
CA VAL A 321 -3.44 -8.22 12.11
C VAL A 321 -3.31 -8.90 10.74
N GLY A 322 -4.40 -8.92 9.97
CA GLY A 322 -4.48 -9.39 8.59
C GLY A 322 -4.18 -8.27 7.58
N HIS A 323 -4.71 -8.44 6.37
CA HIS A 323 -4.47 -7.54 5.26
C HIS A 323 -5.31 -6.26 5.34
N PHE A 324 -6.61 -6.41 5.55
CA PHE A 324 -7.60 -5.34 5.42
C PHE A 324 -7.73 -4.42 6.64
N PRO A 325 -7.43 -4.82 7.88
CA PRO A 325 -7.49 -3.95 9.05
C PRO A 325 -6.58 -2.71 8.98
N LEU A 326 -5.57 -2.71 8.09
CA LEU A 326 -4.69 -1.55 7.89
C LEU A 326 -5.42 -0.33 7.30
N ILE A 327 -6.54 -0.56 6.61
CA ILE A 327 -7.35 0.49 5.97
C ILE A 327 -8.80 0.50 6.46
N ASP A 328 -9.13 -0.29 7.46
CA ASP A 328 -10.44 -0.27 8.11
C ASP A 328 -10.43 0.78 9.24
N PRO A 329 -11.19 1.89 9.13
CA PRO A 329 -11.26 2.93 10.15
C PRO A 329 -11.68 2.47 11.54
N ALA A 330 -12.34 1.31 11.65
CA ALA A 330 -12.77 0.73 12.93
C ALA A 330 -11.67 -0.10 13.60
N ALA A 331 -10.59 -0.43 12.91
CA ALA A 331 -9.52 -1.26 13.43
C ALA A 331 -8.40 -0.42 14.08
N ASP A 332 -7.86 -0.90 15.20
CA ASP A 332 -6.70 -0.26 15.87
C ASP A 332 -5.48 -0.19 14.93
N ALA A 333 -5.32 -1.15 14.03
CA ALA A 333 -4.26 -1.16 13.04
C ALA A 333 -4.29 0.08 12.12
N CYS A 334 -5.48 0.54 11.75
CA CYS A 334 -5.66 1.75 10.94
C CYS A 334 -5.24 3.02 11.73
N ALA A 335 -5.43 3.04 13.04
CA ALA A 335 -4.92 4.14 13.88
C ALA A 335 -3.38 4.17 13.90
N VAL A 336 -2.72 3.02 13.98
CA VAL A 336 -1.25 2.92 13.87
C VAL A 336 -0.77 3.45 12.51
N VAL A 337 -1.47 3.08 11.42
CA VAL A 337 -1.16 3.61 10.07
C VAL A 337 -1.23 5.15 10.05
N ALA A 338 -2.27 5.74 10.65
CA ALA A 338 -2.38 7.21 10.70
C ALA A 338 -1.24 7.86 11.50
N GLU A 339 -0.75 7.22 12.57
CA GLU A 339 0.40 7.70 13.35
C GLU A 339 1.70 7.64 12.52
N GLU A 340 1.94 6.55 11.78
CA GLU A 340 3.11 6.44 10.88
C GLU A 340 3.08 7.54 9.79
N ILE A 341 1.90 7.84 9.24
CA ILE A 341 1.72 8.95 8.29
C ILE A 341 2.00 10.29 8.99
N ALA A 342 1.50 10.48 10.21
CA ALA A 342 1.70 11.71 10.98
C ALA A 342 3.17 11.98 11.28
N GLN A 343 3.95 10.97 11.64
CA GLN A 343 5.39 11.09 11.91
C GLN A 343 6.19 11.64 10.72
N LEU A 344 5.78 11.33 9.48
CA LEU A 344 6.42 11.87 8.28
C LEU A 344 5.88 13.25 7.89
N ALA A 345 4.61 13.51 8.17
CA ALA A 345 3.89 14.70 7.72
C ALA A 345 4.12 15.93 8.60
N TRP A 346 4.33 15.75 9.93
CA TRP A 346 4.47 16.81 10.91
C TRP A 346 5.91 16.98 11.40
#